data_d0583b76e1758fccf69c218ab019cc58
#
_entry.id   d0583b76e1758fccf69c218ab019cc58
#
_cell.length_a   1.000
_cell.length_b   1.000
_cell.length_c   1.000
_cell.angle_alpha   90.00
_cell.angle_beta   90.00
_cell.angle_gamma   90.00
#
_symmetry.space_group_name_H-M   'P 1'
#
loop_
_entity.id
_entity.type
_entity.pdbx_description
1 polymer ?
#
loop_
_entity_poly.entity_id
_entity_poly.type
_entity_poly.pdbx_seq_one_letter_code
_entity_poly.pdbx_strand_id
1 'polypeptide(L)'
;MGAWTDLPGEFLAGVDPARPADADTATHMQRLGSIRAGESYLAWCRYQTILVLCDRLLNSVGNSYISDGFGGIVARVSREAGISRYRAGVLVDEALCLRDRLPRVLETLRDGIIGPHQIREIIGRTHLVADDHLLDPADPDSRRIIEVLDESIADLLRSRSGSWSRSGLRDMIDRLVFGHDADAVRERRREALDKRGVWTENHGDGTGEITAVMAAENIRASNASVRELAASVCDRDGRTLGERKSDAMYALLTRTAFTCACGHSDCTAPPFNPAGATAGTEIVIHVVTDAATLAGGSGPGWVDGHGVISDEHVRDLAARPDATIRPVTPARTPPTRVAADGASARTANAAAPRQDVESVIVFPGALPGDPYRPTSACAEFVRVRDGYCTEPGCTRSAFTADVDHVAEYDHARPARGGATSSENLNAKCRAGHLHKTHGDWTDVQYRDDEGRLVTQFVTPEGFVIPGEAETLEDLFPNLRRIRFEQAAKAPPTPRIIVPDHHGRPPRTITERTAAKHAKRREERARNKTQRDANRRARTEAAHHQPTTHDDEPPPF
;
A
#
# COMPACT_ATOMS: atom_id res chain seq x y z
N MET A 1 12.84 -22.16 12.07
CA MET A 1 13.16 -21.82 10.67
C MET A 1 14.67 -21.89 10.54
N GLY A 2 15.20 -22.71 9.62
CA GLY A 2 16.63 -22.70 9.30
C GLY A 2 17.01 -21.32 8.78
N ALA A 3 18.12 -20.78 9.24
CA ALA A 3 18.60 -19.52 8.73
C ALA A 3 18.99 -19.69 7.23
N TRP A 4 18.67 -18.71 6.41
CA TRP A 4 19.15 -18.67 4.99
C TRP A 4 20.68 -18.66 4.89
N THR A 5 21.37 -18.49 6.02
CA THR A 5 22.83 -18.65 6.18
C THR A 5 23.30 -20.11 6.05
N ASP A 6 22.39 -21.08 6.10
CA ASP A 6 22.68 -22.50 5.91
C ASP A 6 22.59 -22.92 4.42
N LEU A 7 22.70 -21.97 3.50
CA LEU A 7 22.82 -22.25 2.07
C LEU A 7 24.06 -23.13 1.83
N PRO A 8 23.99 -24.09 0.88
CA PRO A 8 25.13 -24.94 0.54
C PRO A 8 26.40 -24.10 0.33
N GLY A 9 27.51 -24.54 0.90
CA GLY A 9 28.77 -23.81 0.88
C GLY A 9 29.26 -23.40 -0.51
N GLU A 10 28.75 -24.04 -1.56
CA GLU A 10 28.98 -23.69 -2.96
C GLU A 10 28.48 -22.26 -3.31
N PHE A 11 27.38 -21.78 -2.69
CA PHE A 11 26.88 -20.43 -2.86
C PHE A 11 27.64 -19.39 -2.03
N LEU A 12 28.24 -19.83 -0.92
CA LEU A 12 29.00 -18.96 0.00
C LEU A 12 30.50 -18.92 -0.31
N ALA A 13 31.01 -19.91 -1.05
CA ALA A 13 32.43 -19.97 -1.42
C ALA A 13 32.81 -18.78 -2.32
N GLY A 14 33.53 -17.82 -1.75
CA GLY A 14 34.05 -16.62 -2.43
C GLY A 14 33.24 -15.34 -2.23
N VAL A 15 32.20 -15.37 -1.36
CA VAL A 15 31.49 -14.17 -0.86
C VAL A 15 31.95 -13.81 0.55
N ASP A 16 32.70 -14.68 1.22
CA ASP A 16 33.27 -14.42 2.53
C ASP A 16 34.45 -13.43 2.41
N PRO A 17 34.34 -12.19 2.93
CA PRO A 17 35.41 -11.20 2.90
C PRO A 17 36.68 -11.66 3.64
N ALA A 18 36.54 -12.61 4.56
CA ALA A 18 37.66 -13.18 5.33
C ALA A 18 38.48 -14.23 4.53
N ARG A 19 37.96 -14.65 3.38
CA ARG A 19 38.64 -15.56 2.45
C ARG A 19 38.66 -14.90 1.07
N PRO A 20 39.64 -13.99 0.80
CA PRO A 20 39.83 -13.47 -0.54
C PRO A 20 40.04 -14.67 -1.45
N ALA A 21 39.12 -14.85 -2.40
CA ALA A 21 39.19 -15.99 -3.29
C ALA A 21 40.34 -15.77 -4.27
N ASP A 22 41.30 -16.68 -4.30
CA ASP A 22 42.24 -16.88 -5.44
C ASP A 22 41.51 -17.38 -6.70
N ALA A 23 40.17 -17.11 -6.78
CA ALA A 23 39.35 -17.52 -7.89
C ALA A 23 39.55 -16.57 -9.06
N ASP A 24 39.76 -17.13 -10.24
CA ASP A 24 39.87 -16.38 -11.49
C ASP A 24 38.52 -15.78 -11.92
N THR A 25 38.55 -14.89 -12.88
CA THR A 25 37.34 -14.21 -13.42
C THR A 25 36.32 -15.21 -13.96
N ALA A 26 36.77 -16.33 -14.56
CA ALA A 26 35.87 -17.35 -15.09
C ALA A 26 35.05 -18.02 -13.98
N THR A 27 35.67 -18.31 -12.85
CA THR A 27 34.98 -18.85 -11.64
C THR A 27 33.91 -17.88 -11.13
N HIS A 28 34.22 -16.58 -11.07
CA HIS A 28 33.21 -15.59 -10.65
C HIS A 28 32.05 -15.47 -11.65
N MET A 29 32.32 -15.57 -12.94
CA MET A 29 31.27 -15.58 -13.97
C MET A 29 30.37 -16.82 -13.87
N GLN A 30 30.94 -17.99 -13.60
CA GLN A 30 30.15 -19.23 -13.37
C GLN A 30 29.27 -19.08 -12.11
N ARG A 31 29.80 -18.48 -11.02
CA ARG A 31 29.02 -18.21 -9.81
C ARG A 31 27.84 -17.28 -10.07
N LEU A 32 28.03 -16.20 -10.83
CA LEU A 32 26.94 -15.32 -11.24
C LEU A 32 25.85 -16.08 -12.02
N GLY A 33 26.24 -16.99 -12.89
CA GLY A 33 25.33 -17.88 -13.61
C GLY A 33 24.53 -18.78 -12.66
N SER A 34 25.20 -19.38 -11.68
CA SER A 34 24.55 -20.22 -10.65
C SER A 34 23.60 -19.42 -9.75
N ILE A 35 23.99 -18.21 -9.33
CA ILE A 35 23.12 -17.32 -8.55
C ILE A 35 21.87 -16.97 -9.35
N ARG A 36 22.02 -16.58 -10.62
CA ARG A 36 20.87 -16.29 -11.49
C ARG A 36 19.90 -17.48 -11.60
N ALA A 37 20.43 -18.69 -11.77
CA ALA A 37 19.62 -19.90 -11.83
C ALA A 37 18.93 -20.17 -10.48
N GLY A 38 19.63 -19.94 -9.36
CA GLY A 38 19.08 -20.04 -8.01
C GLY A 38 17.94 -19.05 -7.76
N GLU A 39 18.08 -17.79 -8.17
CA GLU A 39 17.02 -16.77 -8.08
C GLU A 39 15.77 -17.19 -8.89
N SER A 40 15.98 -17.76 -10.07
CA SER A 40 14.88 -18.28 -10.89
C SER A 40 14.16 -19.44 -10.21
N TYR A 41 14.90 -20.37 -9.63
CA TYR A 41 14.36 -21.50 -8.88
C TYR A 41 13.59 -21.05 -7.63
N LEU A 42 14.11 -20.07 -6.88
CA LEU A 42 13.42 -19.49 -5.72
C LEU A 42 12.14 -18.77 -6.14
N ALA A 43 12.13 -18.10 -7.29
CA ALA A 43 10.91 -17.51 -7.83
C ALA A 43 9.88 -18.58 -8.21
N TRP A 44 10.31 -19.69 -8.80
CA TRP A 44 9.45 -20.85 -9.05
C TRP A 44 8.85 -21.40 -7.75
N CYS A 45 9.66 -21.61 -6.72
CA CYS A 45 9.20 -22.03 -5.39
C CYS A 45 8.15 -21.08 -4.81
N ARG A 46 8.33 -19.77 -5.00
CA ARG A 46 7.38 -18.74 -4.56
C ARG A 46 6.03 -18.91 -5.27
N TYR A 47 6.03 -19.06 -6.60
CA TYR A 47 4.79 -19.31 -7.35
C TYR A 47 4.10 -20.59 -6.91
N GLN A 48 4.85 -21.68 -6.72
CA GLN A 48 4.29 -22.95 -6.22
C GLN A 48 3.66 -22.79 -4.82
N THR A 49 4.32 -22.06 -3.92
CA THR A 49 3.78 -21.80 -2.58
C THR A 49 2.48 -20.99 -2.64
N ILE A 50 2.42 -19.98 -3.51
CA ILE A 50 1.20 -19.18 -3.74
C ILE A 50 0.08 -20.07 -4.28
N LEU A 51 0.37 -20.96 -5.24
CA LEU A 51 -0.61 -21.88 -5.79
C LEU A 51 -1.19 -22.83 -4.75
N VAL A 52 -0.36 -23.37 -3.86
CA VAL A 52 -0.83 -24.19 -2.73
C VAL A 52 -1.74 -23.40 -1.79
N LEU A 53 -1.43 -22.13 -1.54
CA LEU A 53 -2.31 -21.24 -0.77
C LEU A 53 -3.64 -20.98 -1.48
N CYS A 54 -3.61 -20.78 -2.80
CA CYS A 54 -4.82 -20.63 -3.62
C CYS A 54 -5.70 -21.88 -3.51
N ASP A 55 -5.14 -23.06 -3.73
CA ASP A 55 -5.89 -24.32 -3.69
C ASP A 55 -6.55 -24.56 -2.32
N ARG A 56 -5.86 -24.24 -1.24
CA ARG A 56 -6.38 -24.40 0.12
C ARG A 56 -7.46 -23.39 0.47
N LEU A 57 -7.30 -22.15 0.07
CA LEU A 57 -8.13 -21.05 0.54
C LEU A 57 -9.32 -20.76 -0.39
N LEU A 58 -9.19 -20.91 -1.70
CA LEU A 58 -10.30 -20.75 -2.63
C LEU A 58 -11.34 -21.88 -2.48
N ASN A 59 -10.89 -23.10 -2.22
CA ASN A 59 -11.78 -24.24 -2.02
C ASN A 59 -12.44 -24.27 -0.63
N SER A 60 -11.89 -23.56 0.36
CA SER A 60 -12.41 -23.54 1.74
C SER A 60 -13.42 -22.43 2.02
N VAL A 61 -13.42 -21.37 1.23
CA VAL A 61 -14.29 -20.21 1.42
C VAL A 61 -15.55 -20.36 0.58
N GLY A 62 -16.62 -20.88 1.18
CA GLY A 62 -17.95 -20.73 0.57
C GLY A 62 -18.24 -19.25 0.32
N ASN A 63 -18.84 -18.91 -0.83
CA ASN A 63 -19.17 -17.57 -1.34
C ASN A 63 -19.55 -16.54 -0.28
N SER A 64 -18.57 -15.93 0.38
CA SER A 64 -18.76 -14.79 1.27
C SER A 64 -18.62 -13.51 0.47
N TYR A 65 -19.69 -12.78 0.26
CA TYR A 65 -19.75 -11.52 -0.50
C TYR A 65 -18.88 -10.38 0.04
N ILE A 66 -18.23 -10.54 1.18
CA ILE A 66 -17.50 -9.46 1.88
C ILE A 66 -16.00 -9.64 1.81
N SER A 67 -15.54 -10.88 1.69
CA SER A 67 -14.12 -11.21 1.52
C SER A 67 -14.06 -12.37 0.53
N ASP A 68 -13.76 -12.06 -0.71
CA ASP A 68 -13.46 -13.11 -1.68
C ASP A 68 -12.19 -13.85 -1.25
N GLY A 69 -12.11 -15.12 -1.58
CA GLY A 69 -10.93 -15.93 -1.26
C GLY A 69 -9.65 -15.33 -1.81
N PHE A 70 -9.73 -14.69 -3.00
CA PHE A 70 -8.61 -14.01 -3.65
C PHE A 70 -8.07 -12.85 -2.80
N GLY A 71 -8.91 -11.93 -2.36
CA GLY A 71 -8.48 -10.82 -1.50
C GLY A 71 -7.83 -11.27 -0.19
N GLY A 72 -8.28 -12.40 0.35
CA GLY A 72 -7.69 -13.05 1.52
C GLY A 72 -6.29 -13.60 1.26
N ILE A 73 -6.06 -14.20 0.09
CA ILE A 73 -4.74 -14.69 -0.35
C ILE A 73 -3.79 -13.51 -0.57
N VAL A 74 -4.23 -12.50 -1.32
CA VAL A 74 -3.45 -11.28 -1.59
C VAL A 74 -3.00 -10.62 -0.28
N ALA A 75 -3.89 -10.54 0.72
CA ALA A 75 -3.54 -9.97 2.01
C ALA A 75 -2.42 -10.75 2.73
N ARG A 76 -2.46 -12.09 2.68
CA ARG A 76 -1.43 -12.95 3.28
C ARG A 76 -0.09 -12.81 2.56
N VAL A 77 -0.12 -12.90 1.23
CA VAL A 77 1.09 -12.74 0.40
C VAL A 77 1.71 -11.36 0.60
N SER A 78 0.89 -10.30 0.64
CA SER A 78 1.36 -8.93 0.88
C SER A 78 2.12 -8.81 2.19
N ARG A 79 1.56 -9.34 3.27
CA ARG A 79 2.14 -9.22 4.61
C ARG A 79 3.36 -10.09 4.82
N GLU A 80 3.30 -11.34 4.38
CA GLU A 80 4.41 -12.27 4.55
C GLU A 80 5.62 -11.90 3.69
N ALA A 81 5.38 -11.37 2.49
CA ALA A 81 6.44 -10.94 1.58
C ALA A 81 6.89 -9.48 1.82
N GLY A 82 6.24 -8.71 2.71
CA GLY A 82 6.58 -7.30 2.95
C GLY A 82 6.37 -6.40 1.72
N ILE A 83 5.35 -6.68 0.89
CA ILE A 83 5.08 -5.94 -0.36
C ILE A 83 3.68 -5.33 -0.36
N SER A 84 3.46 -4.33 -1.20
CA SER A 84 2.14 -3.73 -1.34
C SER A 84 1.09 -4.75 -1.80
N ARG A 85 -0.20 -4.52 -1.46
CA ARG A 85 -1.32 -5.38 -1.90
C ARG A 85 -1.44 -5.48 -3.41
N TYR A 86 -1.20 -4.37 -4.10
CA TYR A 86 -1.18 -4.37 -5.56
C TYR A 86 -0.12 -5.35 -6.09
N ARG A 87 1.09 -5.27 -5.55
CA ARG A 87 2.18 -6.17 -5.95
C ARG A 87 1.88 -7.62 -5.62
N ALA A 88 1.28 -7.89 -4.47
CA ALA A 88 0.86 -9.22 -4.06
C ALA A 88 -0.25 -9.77 -4.98
N GLY A 89 -1.23 -8.94 -5.37
CA GLY A 89 -2.26 -9.30 -6.34
C GLY A 89 -1.65 -9.74 -7.68
N VAL A 90 -0.73 -8.93 -8.21
CA VAL A 90 0.01 -9.27 -9.44
C VAL A 90 0.73 -10.61 -9.33
N LEU A 91 1.38 -10.91 -8.18
CA LEU A 91 2.05 -12.21 -7.99
C LEU A 91 1.08 -13.39 -7.94
N VAL A 92 -0.10 -13.21 -7.36
CA VAL A 92 -1.14 -14.24 -7.32
C VAL A 92 -1.69 -14.50 -8.72
N ASP A 93 -1.99 -13.44 -9.47
CA ASP A 93 -2.45 -13.54 -10.86
C ASP A 93 -1.40 -14.20 -11.77
N GLU A 94 -0.11 -13.80 -11.62
CA GLU A 94 1.00 -14.43 -12.33
C GLU A 94 1.07 -15.95 -12.04
N ALA A 95 0.94 -16.34 -10.76
CA ALA A 95 0.98 -17.75 -10.36
C ALA A 95 -0.16 -18.56 -10.98
N LEU A 96 -1.39 -18.04 -10.93
CA LEU A 96 -2.56 -18.70 -11.53
C LEU A 96 -2.42 -18.80 -13.04
N CYS A 97 -2.01 -17.73 -13.71
CA CYS A 97 -1.78 -17.73 -15.15
C CYS A 97 -0.72 -18.77 -15.56
N LEU A 98 0.39 -18.86 -14.81
CA LEU A 98 1.44 -19.84 -15.10
C LEU A 98 0.95 -21.28 -14.94
N ARG A 99 0.15 -21.58 -13.90
CA ARG A 99 -0.41 -22.91 -13.69
C ARG A 99 -1.39 -23.31 -14.78
N ASP A 100 -2.32 -22.41 -15.10
CA ASP A 100 -3.50 -22.75 -15.89
C ASP A 100 -3.27 -22.61 -17.40
N ARG A 101 -2.33 -21.75 -17.79
CA ARG A 101 -2.11 -21.38 -19.20
C ARG A 101 -0.69 -21.67 -19.70
N LEU A 102 0.34 -21.54 -18.85
CA LEU A 102 1.76 -21.57 -19.25
C LEU A 102 2.61 -22.52 -18.38
N PRO A 103 2.17 -23.77 -18.13
CA PRO A 103 2.87 -24.70 -17.25
C PRO A 103 4.29 -25.05 -17.73
N ARG A 104 4.53 -25.17 -19.05
CA ARG A 104 5.86 -25.48 -19.60
C ARG A 104 6.82 -24.28 -19.50
N VAL A 105 6.30 -23.07 -19.64
CA VAL A 105 7.05 -21.83 -19.37
C VAL A 105 7.42 -21.75 -17.88
N LEU A 106 6.51 -22.13 -16.97
CA LEU A 106 6.81 -22.19 -15.53
C LEU A 106 7.96 -23.15 -15.22
N GLU A 107 8.07 -24.29 -15.95
CA GLU A 107 9.21 -25.19 -15.82
C GLU A 107 10.54 -24.57 -16.24
N THR A 108 10.56 -23.72 -17.28
CA THR A 108 11.79 -23.03 -17.69
C THR A 108 12.33 -22.09 -16.60
N LEU A 109 11.46 -21.57 -15.75
CA LEU A 109 11.83 -20.81 -14.56
C LEU A 109 12.47 -21.73 -13.50
N ARG A 110 11.89 -22.92 -13.25
CA ARG A 110 12.47 -23.95 -12.37
C ARG A 110 13.87 -24.34 -12.83
N ASP A 111 14.04 -24.51 -14.13
CA ASP A 111 15.28 -24.97 -14.74
C ASP A 111 16.35 -23.85 -14.86
N GLY A 112 16.04 -22.64 -14.38
CA GLY A 112 16.99 -21.49 -14.38
C GLY A 112 17.24 -20.88 -15.76
N ILE A 113 16.41 -21.20 -16.76
CA ILE A 113 16.57 -20.72 -18.14
C ILE A 113 16.21 -19.26 -18.27
N ILE A 114 15.10 -18.84 -17.63
CA ILE A 114 14.61 -17.46 -17.60
C ILE A 114 14.45 -16.96 -16.17
N GLY A 115 14.45 -15.63 -16.00
CA GLY A 115 14.23 -14.97 -14.71
C GLY A 115 12.79 -14.47 -14.51
N PRO A 116 12.43 -14.08 -13.28
CA PRO A 116 11.06 -13.63 -12.95
C PRO A 116 10.57 -12.41 -13.74
N HIS A 117 11.48 -11.53 -14.17
CA HIS A 117 11.12 -10.37 -14.98
C HIS A 117 10.69 -10.75 -16.41
N GLN A 118 11.25 -11.85 -16.96
CA GLN A 118 10.91 -12.36 -18.29
C GLN A 118 9.54 -13.05 -18.29
N ILE A 119 9.16 -13.69 -17.18
CA ILE A 119 7.83 -14.28 -16.98
C ILE A 119 6.74 -13.24 -17.22
N ARG A 120 6.87 -12.04 -16.69
CA ARG A 120 5.88 -10.97 -16.86
C ARG A 120 5.70 -10.54 -18.31
N GLU A 121 6.82 -10.48 -19.06
CA GLU A 121 6.74 -10.19 -20.49
C GLU A 121 5.96 -11.30 -21.22
N ILE A 122 6.22 -12.57 -20.89
CA ILE A 122 5.54 -13.71 -21.52
C ILE A 122 4.04 -13.67 -21.21
N ILE A 123 3.65 -13.54 -19.94
CA ILE A 123 2.25 -13.43 -19.52
C ILE A 123 1.59 -12.25 -20.21
N GLY A 124 2.21 -11.06 -20.18
CA GLY A 124 1.65 -9.85 -20.77
C GLY A 124 1.48 -9.93 -22.30
N ARG A 125 2.20 -10.83 -22.98
CA ARG A 125 2.08 -11.02 -24.43
C ARG A 125 1.08 -12.11 -24.83
N THR A 126 0.78 -13.04 -23.92
CA THR A 126 -0.09 -14.18 -24.19
C THR A 126 -1.48 -14.04 -23.54
N HIS A 127 -1.70 -13.06 -22.64
CA HIS A 127 -2.91 -12.99 -21.82
C HIS A 127 -4.21 -12.81 -22.61
N LEU A 128 -4.16 -12.21 -23.79
CA LEU A 128 -5.33 -11.98 -24.66
C LEU A 128 -5.66 -13.13 -25.61
N VAL A 129 -4.82 -14.15 -25.65
CA VAL A 129 -5.20 -15.40 -26.32
C VAL A 129 -6.27 -16.06 -25.48
N ALA A 130 -7.48 -16.22 -26.01
CA ALA A 130 -8.59 -16.79 -25.24
C ALA A 130 -8.33 -18.29 -24.91
N ASP A 131 -8.78 -18.70 -23.73
CA ASP A 131 -8.51 -20.06 -23.23
C ASP A 131 -9.25 -21.15 -24.01
N ASP A 132 -10.32 -20.81 -24.69
CA ASP A 132 -11.17 -21.68 -25.49
C ASP A 132 -10.87 -21.63 -27.00
N HIS A 133 -9.94 -20.79 -27.43
CA HIS A 133 -9.54 -20.72 -28.84
C HIS A 133 -8.79 -21.99 -29.23
N LEU A 134 -9.38 -22.73 -30.20
CA LEU A 134 -8.82 -23.94 -30.79
C LEU A 134 -7.94 -23.63 -32.01
N LEU A 135 -6.93 -24.45 -32.23
CA LEU A 135 -6.05 -24.35 -33.39
C LEU A 135 -6.82 -24.57 -34.72
N ASP A 136 -7.76 -25.49 -34.69
CA ASP A 136 -8.77 -25.69 -35.74
C ASP A 136 -10.16 -25.59 -35.13
N PRO A 137 -10.87 -24.45 -35.33
CA PRO A 137 -12.22 -24.25 -34.79
C PRO A 137 -13.28 -25.25 -35.32
N ALA A 138 -12.99 -25.96 -36.43
CA ALA A 138 -13.90 -26.95 -36.99
C ALA A 138 -13.75 -28.32 -36.30
N ASP A 139 -12.66 -28.57 -35.59
CA ASP A 139 -12.38 -29.77 -34.84
C ASP A 139 -12.46 -29.53 -33.34
N PRO A 140 -13.52 -29.98 -32.62
CA PRO A 140 -13.65 -29.79 -31.18
C PRO A 140 -12.58 -30.53 -30.35
N ASP A 141 -11.89 -31.50 -30.93
CA ASP A 141 -10.77 -32.20 -30.29
C ASP A 141 -9.41 -31.56 -30.61
N SER A 142 -9.42 -30.46 -31.35
CA SER A 142 -8.21 -29.66 -31.63
C SER A 142 -7.59 -29.07 -30.37
N ARG A 143 -6.27 -28.96 -30.37
CA ARG A 143 -5.52 -28.34 -29.25
C ARG A 143 -5.88 -26.86 -29.11
N ARG A 144 -5.86 -26.38 -27.88
CA ARG A 144 -6.01 -24.95 -27.62
C ARG A 144 -4.78 -24.18 -28.08
N ILE A 145 -4.98 -23.01 -28.65
CA ILE A 145 -3.89 -22.16 -29.13
C ILE A 145 -2.91 -21.83 -27.98
N ILE A 146 -3.40 -21.60 -26.78
CA ILE A 146 -2.54 -21.27 -25.62
C ILE A 146 -1.60 -22.43 -25.24
N GLU A 147 -2.03 -23.68 -25.38
CA GLU A 147 -1.18 -24.88 -25.14
C GLU A 147 -0.06 -25.00 -26.17
N VAL A 148 -0.37 -24.71 -27.44
CA VAL A 148 0.63 -24.69 -28.52
C VAL A 148 1.64 -23.58 -28.33
N LEU A 149 1.18 -22.42 -27.85
CA LEU A 149 2.06 -21.28 -27.53
C LEU A 149 2.95 -21.57 -26.34
N ASP A 150 2.42 -22.16 -25.26
CA ASP A 150 3.21 -22.54 -24.08
C ASP A 150 4.36 -23.48 -24.46
N GLU A 151 4.05 -24.52 -25.26
CA GLU A 151 5.04 -25.47 -25.77
C GLU A 151 6.08 -24.77 -26.65
N SER A 152 5.65 -23.99 -27.64
CA SER A 152 6.53 -23.32 -28.60
C SER A 152 7.44 -22.32 -27.95
N ILE A 153 6.92 -21.52 -26.99
CA ILE A 153 7.71 -20.56 -26.21
C ILE A 153 8.75 -21.29 -25.36
N ALA A 154 8.33 -22.32 -24.61
CA ALA A 154 9.24 -23.07 -23.76
C ALA A 154 10.35 -23.76 -24.56
N ASP A 155 10.05 -24.32 -25.72
CA ASP A 155 11.03 -24.98 -26.60
C ASP A 155 12.02 -23.97 -27.19
N LEU A 156 11.56 -22.81 -27.64
CA LEU A 156 12.44 -21.75 -28.12
C LEU A 156 13.35 -21.22 -27.01
N LEU A 157 12.85 -21.07 -25.79
CA LEU A 157 13.63 -20.66 -24.63
C LEU A 157 14.71 -21.70 -24.29
N ARG A 158 14.42 -23.00 -24.40
CA ARG A 158 15.36 -24.10 -24.14
C ARG A 158 16.38 -24.26 -25.26
N SER A 159 15.95 -24.12 -26.52
CA SER A 159 16.82 -24.34 -27.68
C SER A 159 17.85 -23.27 -27.91
N ARG A 160 17.62 -22.05 -27.40
CA ARG A 160 18.51 -20.90 -27.54
C ARG A 160 19.21 -20.58 -26.22
N SER A 161 20.41 -21.12 -26.03
CA SER A 161 21.26 -20.72 -24.93
C SER A 161 21.68 -19.25 -25.08
N GLY A 162 21.48 -18.44 -24.07
CA GLY A 162 21.87 -17.04 -24.05
C GLY A 162 20.89 -16.14 -23.31
N SER A 163 21.22 -14.86 -23.21
CA SER A 163 20.35 -13.87 -22.61
C SER A 163 19.31 -13.38 -23.62
N TRP A 164 18.05 -13.43 -23.23
CA TRP A 164 16.98 -12.79 -23.96
C TRP A 164 16.88 -11.33 -23.53
N SER A 165 17.16 -10.42 -24.46
CA SER A 165 16.82 -9.01 -24.24
C SER A 165 15.30 -8.88 -24.16
N ARG A 166 14.80 -7.84 -23.48
CA ARG A 166 13.37 -7.60 -23.35
C ARG A 166 12.68 -7.45 -24.71
N SER A 167 13.30 -6.73 -25.65
CA SER A 167 12.78 -6.54 -27.00
C SER A 167 12.78 -7.85 -27.79
N GLY A 168 13.89 -8.61 -27.78
CA GLY A 168 13.99 -9.88 -28.50
C GLY A 168 12.99 -10.93 -28.00
N LEU A 169 12.76 -10.97 -26.68
CA LEU A 169 11.74 -11.85 -26.09
C LEU A 169 10.32 -11.44 -26.55
N ARG A 170 10.00 -10.15 -26.53
CA ARG A 170 8.71 -9.63 -27.04
C ARG A 170 8.49 -9.97 -28.50
N ASP A 171 9.47 -9.70 -29.33
CA ASP A 171 9.38 -9.96 -30.78
C ASP A 171 9.19 -11.44 -31.09
N MET A 172 9.83 -12.31 -30.31
CA MET A 172 9.66 -13.76 -30.45
C MET A 172 8.24 -14.18 -30.10
N ILE A 173 7.71 -13.75 -28.93
CA ILE A 173 6.37 -14.11 -28.47
C ILE A 173 5.31 -13.50 -29.41
N ASP A 174 5.46 -12.22 -29.79
CA ASP A 174 4.50 -11.56 -30.67
C ASP A 174 4.39 -12.22 -32.04
N ARG A 175 5.50 -12.75 -32.58
CA ARG A 175 5.47 -13.53 -33.82
C ARG A 175 4.72 -14.85 -33.66
N LEU A 176 4.93 -15.56 -32.54
CA LEU A 176 4.20 -16.80 -32.26
C LEU A 176 2.70 -16.54 -32.08
N VAL A 177 2.35 -15.54 -31.24
CA VAL A 177 0.95 -15.16 -31.02
C VAL A 177 0.28 -14.74 -32.33
N PHE A 178 0.91 -13.87 -33.12
CA PHE A 178 0.36 -13.41 -34.39
C PHE A 178 0.16 -14.54 -35.39
N GLY A 179 1.03 -15.56 -35.38
CA GLY A 179 0.93 -16.74 -36.27
C GLY A 179 -0.26 -17.63 -35.96
N HIS A 180 -0.76 -17.63 -34.72
CA HIS A 180 -1.88 -18.44 -34.28
C HIS A 180 -3.16 -17.66 -34.00
N ASP A 181 -3.04 -16.41 -33.52
CA ASP A 181 -4.15 -15.53 -33.14
C ASP A 181 -3.83 -14.06 -33.46
N ALA A 182 -4.09 -13.65 -34.69
CA ALA A 182 -3.88 -12.27 -35.12
C ALA A 182 -4.84 -11.29 -34.42
N ASP A 183 -6.01 -11.74 -33.99
CA ASP A 183 -7.01 -10.91 -33.31
C ASP A 183 -6.59 -10.59 -31.88
N ALA A 184 -5.89 -11.49 -31.18
CA ALA A 184 -5.28 -11.20 -29.89
C ALA A 184 -4.30 -10.02 -29.93
N VAL A 185 -3.57 -9.84 -31.04
CA VAL A 185 -2.68 -8.68 -31.22
C VAL A 185 -3.47 -7.36 -31.38
N ARG A 186 -4.60 -7.40 -32.09
CA ARG A 186 -5.50 -6.23 -32.25
C ARG A 186 -6.15 -5.86 -30.93
N GLU A 187 -6.62 -6.86 -30.19
CA GLU A 187 -7.25 -6.69 -28.89
C GLU A 187 -6.26 -6.11 -27.86
N ARG A 188 -5.02 -6.59 -27.87
CA ARG A 188 -3.95 -6.02 -27.02
C ARG A 188 -3.78 -4.51 -27.22
N ARG A 189 -3.82 -4.04 -28.49
CA ARG A 189 -3.76 -2.60 -28.76
C ARG A 189 -4.97 -1.88 -28.18
N ARG A 190 -6.17 -2.46 -28.31
CA ARG A 190 -7.43 -1.90 -27.76
C ARG A 190 -7.32 -1.80 -26.23
N GLU A 191 -7.01 -2.89 -25.55
CA GLU A 191 -6.82 -2.90 -24.09
C GLU A 191 -5.72 -1.94 -23.61
N ALA A 192 -4.61 -1.85 -24.32
CA ALA A 192 -3.56 -0.89 -23.98
C ALA A 192 -4.05 0.55 -24.06
N LEU A 193 -4.94 0.84 -25.01
CA LEU A 193 -5.59 2.15 -25.14
C LEU A 193 -6.65 2.37 -24.05
N ASP A 194 -7.36 1.35 -23.62
CA ASP A 194 -8.36 1.42 -22.55
C ASP A 194 -7.69 1.61 -21.16
N LYS A 195 -6.48 1.07 -20.99
CA LYS A 195 -5.66 1.23 -19.77
C LYS A 195 -4.85 2.54 -19.74
N ARG A 196 -5.16 3.50 -20.59
CA ARG A 196 -4.55 4.82 -20.54
C ARG A 196 -4.80 5.48 -19.19
N GLY A 197 -3.81 6.17 -18.68
CA GLY A 197 -3.92 6.82 -17.39
C GLY A 197 -2.71 7.66 -17.05
N VAL A 198 -2.81 8.37 -15.93
CA VAL A 198 -1.72 9.16 -15.37
C VAL A 198 -1.50 8.70 -13.93
N TRP A 199 -0.25 8.46 -13.58
CA TRP A 199 0.18 8.07 -12.24
C TRP A 199 1.27 9.00 -11.75
N THR A 200 1.38 9.12 -10.44
CA THR A 200 2.44 9.87 -9.79
C THR A 200 3.19 8.98 -8.83
N GLU A 201 4.50 9.15 -8.75
CA GLU A 201 5.37 8.50 -7.78
C GLU A 201 6.20 9.58 -7.07
N ASN A 202 6.42 9.39 -5.77
CA ASN A 202 7.22 10.26 -4.95
C ASN A 202 8.53 9.55 -4.59
N HIS A 203 9.67 10.22 -4.81
CA HIS A 203 10.99 9.61 -4.58
C HIS A 203 11.51 9.83 -3.15
N GLY A 204 10.84 10.67 -2.34
CA GLY A 204 11.24 10.94 -0.97
C GLY A 204 12.48 11.83 -0.80
N ASP A 205 13.00 12.38 -1.90
CA ASP A 205 14.20 13.26 -1.96
C ASP A 205 13.87 14.71 -2.32
N GLY A 206 12.60 15.08 -2.28
CA GLY A 206 12.11 16.40 -2.74
C GLY A 206 11.69 16.40 -4.20
N THR A 207 11.82 15.28 -4.91
CA THR A 207 11.35 15.11 -6.28
C THR A 207 10.23 14.11 -6.39
N GLY A 208 9.52 14.15 -7.50
CA GLY A 208 8.50 13.16 -7.84
C GLY A 208 8.42 12.95 -9.35
N GLU A 209 7.75 11.90 -9.75
CA GLU A 209 7.54 11.54 -11.15
C GLU A 209 6.05 11.57 -11.50
N ILE A 210 5.74 12.06 -12.69
CA ILE A 210 4.45 11.90 -13.34
C ILE A 210 4.63 11.03 -14.59
N THR A 211 3.95 9.91 -14.61
CA THR A 211 3.95 8.97 -15.74
C THR A 211 2.60 8.96 -16.41
N ALA A 212 2.58 9.20 -17.72
CA ALA A 212 1.36 9.14 -18.51
C ALA A 212 1.46 8.02 -19.57
N VAL A 213 0.46 7.15 -19.63
CA VAL A 213 0.28 6.18 -20.71
C VAL A 213 -0.82 6.69 -21.64
N MET A 214 -0.46 6.88 -22.89
CA MET A 214 -1.37 7.38 -23.93
C MET A 214 -1.01 6.74 -25.28
N ALA A 215 -1.80 6.98 -26.31
CA ALA A 215 -1.50 6.50 -27.65
C ALA A 215 -0.10 6.98 -28.11
N ALA A 216 0.60 6.16 -28.87
CA ALA A 216 1.99 6.44 -29.24
C ALA A 216 2.17 7.75 -30.02
N GLU A 217 1.20 8.09 -30.86
CA GLU A 217 1.12 9.35 -31.58
C GLU A 217 0.98 10.56 -30.63
N ASN A 218 0.21 10.41 -29.56
CA ASN A 218 0.01 11.47 -28.55
C ASN A 218 1.28 11.70 -27.72
N ILE A 219 2.03 10.62 -27.39
CA ILE A 219 3.34 10.74 -26.73
C ILE A 219 4.30 11.57 -27.56
N ARG A 220 4.36 11.32 -28.89
CA ARG A 220 5.22 12.08 -29.80
C ARG A 220 4.84 13.55 -29.85
N ALA A 221 3.54 13.85 -29.95
CA ALA A 221 3.04 15.23 -29.96
C ALA A 221 3.32 15.94 -28.64
N SER A 222 3.01 15.31 -27.50
CA SER A 222 3.25 15.88 -26.17
C SER A 222 4.73 16.15 -25.92
N ASN A 223 5.61 15.21 -26.27
CA ASN A 223 7.05 15.41 -26.13
C ASN A 223 7.58 16.50 -27.06
N ALA A 224 7.01 16.65 -28.27
CA ALA A 224 7.37 17.74 -29.19
C ALA A 224 7.01 19.10 -28.58
N SER A 225 5.80 19.27 -28.03
CA SER A 225 5.37 20.51 -27.37
C SER A 225 6.24 20.87 -26.16
N VAL A 226 6.59 19.88 -25.32
CA VAL A 226 7.51 20.11 -24.19
C VAL A 226 8.90 20.56 -24.69
N ARG A 227 9.41 19.93 -25.74
CA ARG A 227 10.73 20.28 -26.29
C ARG A 227 10.73 21.65 -26.96
N GLU A 228 9.70 21.99 -27.68
CA GLU A 228 9.53 23.30 -28.33
C GLU A 228 9.50 24.42 -27.28
N LEU A 229 8.67 24.27 -26.23
CA LEU A 229 8.61 25.24 -25.14
C LEU A 229 9.96 25.32 -24.39
N ALA A 230 10.60 24.20 -24.07
CA ALA A 230 11.92 24.19 -23.42
C ALA A 230 13.01 24.86 -24.26
N ALA A 231 12.86 24.90 -25.58
CA ALA A 231 13.79 25.53 -26.51
C ALA A 231 13.50 27.02 -26.76
N SER A 232 12.36 27.56 -26.30
CA SER A 232 11.96 28.96 -26.52
C SER A 232 12.73 30.00 -25.70
N VAL A 233 13.65 29.57 -24.83
CA VAL A 233 14.51 30.42 -24.02
C VAL A 233 15.77 30.84 -24.77
N CYS A 234 16.44 31.89 -24.30
CA CYS A 234 17.68 32.34 -24.92
C CYS A 234 18.91 31.45 -24.51
N ASP A 235 20.00 31.58 -25.24
CA ASP A 235 21.23 30.79 -25.02
C ASP A 235 21.92 31.07 -23.65
N ARG A 236 21.52 32.17 -22.99
CA ARG A 236 22.00 32.57 -21.65
C ARG A 236 21.16 31.99 -20.49
N ASP A 237 20.16 31.18 -20.77
CA ASP A 237 19.37 30.50 -19.73
C ASP A 237 20.24 29.49 -19.00
N GLY A 238 20.45 29.67 -17.69
CA GLY A 238 21.36 28.86 -16.89
C GLY A 238 20.88 27.43 -16.62
N ARG A 239 19.60 27.13 -16.90
CA ARG A 239 19.04 25.77 -16.68
C ARG A 239 19.53 24.80 -17.74
N THR A 240 19.77 23.57 -17.34
CA THR A 240 20.01 22.45 -18.27
C THR A 240 18.78 22.18 -19.14
N LEU A 241 18.96 21.45 -20.23
CA LEU A 241 17.82 21.03 -21.07
C LEU A 241 16.82 20.15 -20.31
N GLY A 242 17.29 19.36 -19.34
CA GLY A 242 16.45 18.53 -18.47
C GLY A 242 15.54 19.39 -17.59
N GLU A 243 16.12 20.35 -16.87
CA GLU A 243 15.39 21.31 -16.03
C GLU A 243 14.37 22.10 -16.85
N ARG A 244 14.77 22.66 -17.99
CA ARG A 244 13.87 23.39 -18.89
C ARG A 244 12.69 22.55 -19.38
N LYS A 245 12.90 21.25 -19.67
CA LYS A 245 11.80 20.34 -20.05
C LYS A 245 10.85 20.06 -18.89
N SER A 246 11.40 19.90 -17.67
CA SER A 246 10.59 19.73 -16.47
C SER A 246 9.69 20.94 -16.23
N ASP A 247 10.29 22.14 -16.23
CA ASP A 247 9.56 23.40 -16.04
C ASP A 247 8.54 23.65 -17.15
N ALA A 248 8.89 23.36 -18.41
CA ALA A 248 7.99 23.49 -19.56
C ALA A 248 6.81 22.52 -19.45
N MET A 249 7.04 21.28 -19.04
CA MET A 249 5.97 20.32 -18.80
C MET A 249 5.05 20.79 -17.68
N TYR A 250 5.61 21.27 -16.57
CA TYR A 250 4.82 21.84 -15.48
C TYR A 250 3.95 23.02 -15.98
N ALA A 251 4.55 23.97 -16.69
CA ALA A 251 3.83 25.12 -17.23
C ALA A 251 2.68 24.73 -18.19
N LEU A 252 2.90 23.75 -19.06
CA LEU A 252 1.86 23.23 -19.97
C LEU A 252 0.71 22.56 -19.22
N LEU A 253 1.02 21.74 -18.21
CA LEU A 253 0.02 21.01 -17.44
C LEU A 253 -0.79 21.92 -16.51
N THR A 254 -0.13 22.87 -15.85
CA THR A 254 -0.76 23.78 -14.88
C THR A 254 -1.27 25.08 -15.51
N ARG A 255 -0.97 25.30 -16.79
CA ARG A 255 -1.28 26.54 -17.51
C ARG A 255 -0.69 27.78 -16.83
N THR A 256 0.52 27.63 -16.31
CA THR A 256 1.28 28.73 -15.72
C THR A 256 2.25 29.33 -16.74
N ALA A 257 2.79 30.51 -16.44
CA ALA A 257 3.77 31.14 -17.30
C ALA A 257 5.09 30.35 -17.32
N PHE A 258 5.72 30.26 -18.51
CA PHE A 258 7.09 29.78 -18.66
C PHE A 258 7.93 30.89 -19.25
N THR A 259 9.00 31.26 -18.54
CA THR A 259 9.88 32.37 -18.90
C THR A 259 11.35 31.95 -18.90
N CYS A 260 12.16 32.69 -19.65
CA CYS A 260 13.61 32.52 -19.62
C CYS A 260 14.16 32.92 -18.23
N ALA A 261 15.06 32.10 -17.68
CA ALA A 261 15.70 32.33 -16.39
C ALA A 261 17.10 33.01 -16.51
N CYS A 262 17.41 33.65 -17.63
CA CYS A 262 18.73 34.28 -17.83
C CYS A 262 18.97 35.52 -16.97
N GLY A 263 17.94 36.15 -16.38
CA GLY A 263 18.05 37.35 -15.53
C GLY A 263 18.47 38.62 -16.25
N HIS A 264 18.59 38.62 -17.59
CA HIS A 264 19.01 39.78 -18.35
C HIS A 264 17.83 40.63 -18.84
N SER A 265 17.92 41.96 -18.65
CA SER A 265 16.88 42.90 -19.05
C SER A 265 16.72 43.02 -20.57
N ASP A 266 17.72 42.61 -21.34
CA ASP A 266 17.74 42.61 -22.82
C ASP A 266 17.33 41.24 -23.41
N CYS A 267 16.74 40.36 -22.60
CA CYS A 267 16.29 39.06 -23.06
C CYS A 267 15.14 39.18 -24.07
N THR A 268 15.34 38.63 -25.25
CA THR A 268 14.36 38.63 -26.35
C THR A 268 13.51 37.36 -26.42
N ALA A 269 13.73 36.40 -25.50
CA ALA A 269 12.94 35.18 -25.48
C ALA A 269 11.47 35.48 -25.16
N PRO A 270 10.52 35.03 -25.97
CA PRO A 270 9.11 35.32 -25.75
C PRO A 270 8.61 34.55 -24.51
N PRO A 271 7.91 35.18 -23.56
CA PRO A 271 7.30 34.48 -22.47
C PRO A 271 6.11 33.66 -22.98
N PHE A 272 6.02 32.39 -22.52
CA PHE A 272 4.80 31.60 -22.72
C PHE A 272 3.76 31.98 -21.67
N ASN A 273 2.65 32.57 -22.10
CA ASN A 273 1.53 32.90 -21.22
C ASN A 273 0.28 32.20 -21.77
N PRO A 274 -0.21 31.13 -21.15
CA PRO A 274 -1.42 30.48 -21.64
C PRO A 274 -2.63 31.38 -21.42
N ALA A 275 -3.36 31.67 -22.50
CA ALA A 275 -4.61 32.46 -22.41
C ALA A 275 -5.67 31.65 -21.64
N GLY A 276 -6.26 32.25 -20.61
CA GLY A 276 -7.41 31.69 -19.87
C GLY A 276 -7.08 30.71 -18.77
N ALA A 277 -6.11 31.03 -17.89
CA ALA A 277 -5.92 30.33 -16.63
C ALA A 277 -7.21 30.37 -15.77
N THR A 278 -8.03 29.33 -15.84
CA THR A 278 -9.10 29.11 -14.86
C THR A 278 -8.44 28.70 -13.54
N ALA A 279 -9.02 29.14 -12.41
CA ALA A 279 -8.54 28.75 -11.07
C ALA A 279 -8.23 27.25 -11.02
N GLY A 280 -6.99 26.92 -10.67
CA GLY A 280 -6.51 25.52 -10.60
C GLY A 280 -7.31 24.72 -9.57
N THR A 281 -7.24 23.42 -9.66
CA THR A 281 -7.78 22.51 -8.63
C THR A 281 -7.12 22.84 -7.30
N GLU A 282 -7.93 23.11 -6.27
CA GLU A 282 -7.42 23.29 -4.91
C GLU A 282 -6.85 21.96 -4.41
N ILE A 283 -5.55 21.93 -4.15
CA ILE A 283 -4.84 20.78 -3.62
C ILE A 283 -4.45 21.10 -2.17
N VAL A 284 -4.87 20.25 -1.23
CA VAL A 284 -4.45 20.35 0.17
C VAL A 284 -3.25 19.45 0.39
N ILE A 285 -2.13 20.06 0.81
CA ILE A 285 -0.90 19.35 1.17
C ILE A 285 -0.74 19.45 2.69
N HIS A 286 -0.74 18.30 3.36
CA HIS A 286 -0.52 18.25 4.80
C HIS A 286 0.98 18.23 5.10
N VAL A 287 1.42 19.16 5.95
CA VAL A 287 2.80 19.29 6.45
C VAL A 287 2.78 19.21 7.96
N VAL A 288 3.57 18.32 8.54
CA VAL A 288 3.76 18.19 9.99
C VAL A 288 5.15 18.68 10.35
N THR A 289 5.25 19.53 11.38
CA THR A 289 6.53 20.05 11.87
C THR A 289 6.39 20.57 13.29
N ASP A 290 7.51 20.75 13.98
CA ASP A 290 7.54 21.41 15.29
C ASP A 290 7.45 22.94 15.18
N ALA A 291 6.83 23.57 16.17
CA ALA A 291 6.73 25.03 16.25
C ALA A 291 8.12 25.71 16.28
N ALA A 292 9.12 25.05 16.84
CA ALA A 292 10.50 25.54 16.87
C ALA A 292 11.09 25.65 15.45
N THR A 293 10.83 24.68 14.58
CA THR A 293 11.27 24.70 13.18
C THR A 293 10.63 25.85 12.40
N LEU A 294 9.33 26.06 12.60
CA LEU A 294 8.61 27.21 12.02
C LEU A 294 9.18 28.57 12.51
N ALA A 295 9.64 28.63 13.75
CA ALA A 295 10.22 29.82 14.34
C ALA A 295 11.71 30.06 13.98
N GLY A 296 12.28 29.27 13.07
CA GLY A 296 13.66 29.41 12.61
C GLY A 296 14.66 28.43 13.22
N GLY A 297 14.22 27.47 14.03
CA GLY A 297 15.05 26.37 14.51
C GLY A 297 15.37 25.35 13.41
N SER A 298 16.41 24.53 13.63
CA SER A 298 16.77 23.41 12.75
C SER A 298 16.05 22.15 13.21
N GLY A 299 15.00 21.75 12.50
CA GLY A 299 14.27 20.52 12.77
C GLY A 299 13.61 20.01 11.50
N PRO A 300 13.26 18.73 11.43
CA PRO A 300 12.62 18.17 10.25
C PRO A 300 11.18 18.65 10.10
N GLY A 301 10.68 18.59 8.87
CA GLY A 301 9.26 18.52 8.56
C GLY A 301 8.93 17.18 7.94
N TRP A 302 7.65 16.89 7.84
CA TRP A 302 7.13 15.74 7.12
C TRP A 302 5.95 16.17 6.25
N VAL A 303 5.95 15.78 4.99
CA VAL A 303 4.89 16.09 4.01
C VAL A 303 4.14 14.83 3.66
N ASP A 304 2.82 14.88 3.70
CA ASP A 304 1.95 13.78 3.32
C ASP A 304 2.23 13.29 1.90
N GLY A 305 2.44 11.98 1.76
CA GLY A 305 2.78 11.35 0.49
C GLY A 305 4.19 11.65 -0.02
N HIS A 306 5.02 12.40 0.73
CA HIS A 306 6.39 12.73 0.33
C HIS A 306 7.44 12.20 1.33
N GLY A 307 7.18 12.33 2.64
CA GLY A 307 8.12 11.96 3.69
C GLY A 307 8.80 13.16 4.34
N VAL A 308 10.02 12.94 4.85
CA VAL A 308 10.79 13.93 5.61
C VAL A 308 11.33 15.02 4.69
N ILE A 309 11.20 16.28 5.14
CA ILE A 309 11.74 17.49 4.48
C ILE A 309 12.60 18.30 5.43
N SER A 310 13.47 19.16 4.87
CA SER A 310 14.32 20.05 5.64
C SER A 310 13.54 21.20 6.28
N ASP A 311 14.14 21.81 7.29
CA ASP A 311 13.63 23.04 7.95
C ASP A 311 13.47 24.20 6.98
N GLU A 312 14.37 24.35 6.01
CA GLU A 312 14.27 25.37 4.96
C GLU A 312 13.02 25.15 4.11
N HIS A 313 12.79 23.91 3.64
CA HIS A 313 11.62 23.55 2.87
C HIS A 313 10.31 23.76 3.66
N VAL A 314 10.31 23.45 4.97
CA VAL A 314 9.17 23.77 5.87
C VAL A 314 8.85 25.26 5.86
N ARG A 315 9.87 26.12 5.97
CA ARG A 315 9.69 27.57 5.99
C ARG A 315 9.22 28.11 4.65
N ASP A 316 9.73 27.56 3.54
CA ASP A 316 9.27 27.90 2.19
C ASP A 316 7.79 27.57 1.99
N LEU A 317 7.36 26.38 2.43
CA LEU A 317 5.94 26.00 2.39
C LEU A 317 5.07 26.88 3.30
N ALA A 318 5.55 27.19 4.50
CA ALA A 318 4.83 28.03 5.47
C ALA A 318 4.73 29.51 5.02
N ALA A 319 5.68 29.99 4.22
CA ALA A 319 5.68 31.34 3.67
C ALA A 319 4.73 31.53 2.49
N ARG A 320 4.16 30.47 1.96
CA ARG A 320 3.20 30.56 0.84
C ARG A 320 1.94 31.31 1.27
N PRO A 321 1.35 32.12 0.38
CA PRO A 321 0.12 32.89 0.70
C PRO A 321 -1.09 32.00 1.03
N ASP A 322 -1.10 30.76 0.55
CA ASP A 322 -2.16 29.76 0.72
C ASP A 322 -1.91 28.82 1.92
N ALA A 323 -0.80 29.00 2.64
CA ALA A 323 -0.46 28.17 3.81
C ALA A 323 -1.39 28.47 4.99
N THR A 324 -1.90 27.40 5.63
CA THR A 324 -2.69 27.48 6.85
C THR A 324 -2.01 26.70 7.98
N ILE A 325 -1.56 27.38 9.02
CA ILE A 325 -0.88 26.76 10.16
C ILE A 325 -1.92 26.44 11.25
N ARG A 326 -1.95 25.16 11.67
CA ARG A 326 -2.84 24.68 12.73
C ARG A 326 -2.05 23.95 13.82
N PRO A 327 -2.27 24.27 15.10
CA PRO A 327 -1.70 23.49 16.18
C PRO A 327 -2.40 22.12 16.27
N VAL A 328 -1.64 21.06 16.52
CA VAL A 328 -2.18 19.69 16.71
C VAL A 328 -3.01 19.57 17.99
N THR A 329 -2.76 20.47 18.96
CA THR A 329 -3.51 20.53 20.21
C THR A 329 -4.70 21.50 20.09
N PRO A 330 -5.90 21.16 20.61
CA PRO A 330 -7.05 22.05 20.53
C PRO A 330 -6.84 23.34 21.36
N ALA A 331 -7.00 24.47 20.71
CA ALA A 331 -6.73 25.80 21.31
C ALA A 331 -7.70 26.23 22.43
N ARG A 332 -8.82 25.53 22.61
CA ARG A 332 -9.93 25.97 23.49
C ARG A 332 -10.26 25.07 24.67
N THR A 333 -9.62 23.90 24.82
CA THR A 333 -9.88 22.98 25.93
C THR A 333 -8.70 23.06 26.91
N PRO A 334 -8.89 23.46 28.18
CA PRO A 334 -7.80 23.46 29.14
C PRO A 334 -7.30 22.03 29.32
N PRO A 335 -6.00 21.76 29.14
CA PRO A 335 -5.45 20.43 29.32
C PRO A 335 -5.43 20.04 30.79
N THR A 336 -5.82 18.82 31.11
CA THR A 336 -5.57 18.25 32.44
C THR A 336 -4.13 17.73 32.44
N ARG A 337 -3.27 18.36 33.23
CA ARG A 337 -1.89 17.87 33.42
C ARG A 337 -1.92 16.75 34.45
N VAL A 338 -1.55 15.54 34.00
CA VAL A 338 -1.35 14.39 34.90
C VAL A 338 0.16 14.22 35.07
N ALA A 339 0.64 14.25 36.29
CA ALA A 339 2.03 13.85 36.57
C ALA A 339 2.16 12.37 36.27
N ALA A 340 3.27 11.93 35.67
CA ALA A 340 3.55 10.53 35.45
C ALA A 340 3.65 9.83 36.83
N ASP A 341 2.58 9.14 37.22
CA ASP A 341 2.51 8.39 38.47
C ASP A 341 3.31 7.09 38.35
N GLY A 342 4.34 6.97 39.16
CA GLY A 342 5.11 5.74 39.31
C GLY A 342 6.26 5.79 40.30
N ALA A 343 6.22 6.65 41.33
CA ALA A 343 7.21 6.56 42.41
C ALA A 343 6.57 6.77 43.79
N SER A 344 6.36 5.63 44.47
CA SER A 344 6.10 5.58 45.92
C SER A 344 7.19 6.36 46.66
N ALA A 345 6.75 7.28 47.48
CA ALA A 345 7.60 8.11 48.32
C ALA A 345 8.53 7.24 49.20
N ARG A 346 9.82 7.31 48.96
CA ARG A 346 10.84 7.00 49.93
C ARG A 346 11.79 8.18 50.03
N THR A 347 11.81 8.71 51.26
CA THR A 347 12.62 9.74 51.90
C THR A 347 13.99 10.04 51.30
N ALA A 348 14.23 11.36 51.25
CA ALA A 348 15.40 12.13 50.90
C ALA A 348 16.78 11.57 51.24
N ASN A 349 17.71 11.64 50.30
CA ASN A 349 18.95 12.44 50.48
C ASN A 349 19.66 12.70 49.16
N ALA A 350 20.09 13.94 49.02
CA ALA A 350 21.21 14.50 48.24
C ALA A 350 21.28 14.28 46.71
N ALA A 351 21.01 15.38 45.98
CA ALA A 351 21.72 15.92 44.82
C ALA A 351 22.12 14.94 43.68
N ALA A 352 21.15 14.64 42.80
CA ALA A 352 21.39 14.38 41.39
C ALA A 352 20.50 15.35 40.59
N PRO A 353 20.89 15.77 39.34
CA PRO A 353 20.06 16.67 38.54
C PRO A 353 18.71 16.00 38.29
N ARG A 354 17.63 16.68 38.65
CA ARG A 354 16.25 16.26 38.32
C ARG A 354 16.14 16.18 36.82
N GLN A 355 16.05 14.95 36.31
CA GLN A 355 15.45 14.73 35.00
C GLN A 355 14.03 15.28 35.10
N ASP A 356 13.73 16.29 34.29
CA ASP A 356 12.39 16.88 34.18
C ASP A 356 11.42 15.73 33.83
N VAL A 357 10.54 15.42 34.80
CA VAL A 357 9.42 14.48 34.57
C VAL A 357 8.54 15.14 33.53
N GLU A 358 8.63 14.69 32.28
CA GLU A 358 7.88 15.26 31.18
C GLU A 358 6.37 15.10 31.44
N SER A 359 5.67 16.22 31.57
CA SER A 359 4.24 16.24 31.83
C SER A 359 3.45 15.82 30.61
N VAL A 360 2.59 14.80 30.75
CA VAL A 360 1.63 14.39 29.73
C VAL A 360 0.44 15.35 29.72
N ILE A 361 0.01 15.76 28.52
CA ILE A 361 -1.12 16.64 28.27
C ILE A 361 -2.29 15.79 27.77
N VAL A 362 -3.40 15.80 28.52
CA VAL A 362 -4.58 14.96 28.22
C VAL A 362 -5.73 15.82 27.72
N PHE A 363 -6.35 15.39 26.62
CA PHE A 363 -7.52 16.01 25.99
C PHE A 363 -8.69 15.01 25.88
N PRO A 364 -9.94 15.48 25.68
CA PRO A 364 -11.06 14.60 25.42
C PRO A 364 -10.91 13.81 24.12
N GLY A 365 -10.94 12.46 24.21
CA GLY A 365 -10.82 11.56 23.05
C GLY A 365 -12.12 11.38 22.30
N ALA A 366 -13.25 11.31 22.99
CA ALA A 366 -14.58 11.02 22.44
C ALA A 366 -15.53 12.22 22.51
N LEU A 367 -16.52 12.24 21.61
CA LEU A 367 -17.60 13.21 21.67
C LEU A 367 -18.48 12.97 22.91
N PRO A 368 -18.90 14.01 23.67
CA PRO A 368 -19.70 13.83 24.87
C PRO A 368 -21.04 13.12 24.63
N GLY A 369 -21.66 13.37 23.47
CA GLY A 369 -22.96 12.80 23.10
C GLY A 369 -22.89 11.46 22.37
N ASP A 370 -21.70 11.09 21.85
CA ASP A 370 -21.47 9.84 21.14
C ASP A 370 -20.05 9.31 21.48
N PRO A 371 -19.91 8.54 22.55
CA PRO A 371 -18.61 8.07 23.02
C PRO A 371 -17.89 7.13 22.05
N TYR A 372 -18.56 6.63 21.02
CA TYR A 372 -17.95 5.85 19.93
C TYR A 372 -17.14 6.74 18.99
N ARG A 373 -17.58 7.97 18.75
CA ARG A 373 -16.93 8.86 17.79
C ARG A 373 -15.80 9.64 18.45
N PRO A 374 -14.59 9.62 17.85
CA PRO A 374 -13.51 10.48 18.30
C PRO A 374 -13.87 11.95 18.09
N THR A 375 -13.33 12.83 18.94
CA THR A 375 -13.34 14.27 18.67
C THR A 375 -12.53 14.56 17.40
N SER A 376 -12.84 15.67 16.72
CA SER A 376 -12.07 16.07 15.52
C SER A 376 -10.58 16.19 15.82
N ALA A 377 -10.22 16.75 17.00
CA ALA A 377 -8.84 16.89 17.43
C ALA A 377 -8.17 15.52 17.69
N CYS A 378 -8.88 14.57 18.30
CA CYS A 378 -8.38 13.21 18.48
C CYS A 378 -8.16 12.49 17.14
N ALA A 379 -9.10 12.60 16.23
CA ALA A 379 -8.99 12.01 14.90
C ALA A 379 -7.85 12.62 14.07
N GLU A 380 -7.67 13.93 14.15
CA GLU A 380 -6.57 14.65 13.51
C GLU A 380 -5.21 14.25 14.12
N PHE A 381 -5.13 14.20 15.45
CA PHE A 381 -3.93 13.71 16.13
C PHE A 381 -3.53 12.30 15.72
N VAL A 382 -4.47 11.36 15.65
CA VAL A 382 -4.20 9.98 15.22
C VAL A 382 -3.65 9.95 13.79
N ARG A 383 -4.22 10.76 12.88
CA ARG A 383 -3.71 10.85 11.51
C ARG A 383 -2.31 11.45 11.44
N VAL A 384 -2.06 12.52 12.22
CA VAL A 384 -0.72 13.13 12.32
C VAL A 384 0.28 12.15 12.91
N ARG A 385 -0.06 11.44 13.99
CA ARG A 385 0.82 10.47 14.63
C ARG A 385 1.20 9.32 13.70
N ASP A 386 0.22 8.75 13.00
CA ASP A 386 0.43 7.56 12.16
C ASP A 386 1.05 7.91 10.80
N GLY A 387 0.78 9.10 10.24
CA GLY A 387 1.28 9.55 8.94
C GLY A 387 0.77 8.73 7.76
N TYR A 388 0.83 7.42 7.87
CA TYR A 388 0.35 6.43 6.90
C TYR A 388 -0.68 5.48 7.51
N CYS A 389 -1.36 4.73 6.65
CA CYS A 389 -2.18 3.60 7.09
C CYS A 389 -1.32 2.59 7.85
N THR A 390 -1.78 2.18 9.04
CA THR A 390 -1.03 1.26 9.92
C THR A 390 -0.99 -0.19 9.43
N GLU A 391 -1.68 -0.51 8.34
CA GLU A 391 -1.64 -1.84 7.73
C GLU A 391 -0.24 -2.13 7.17
N PRO A 392 0.42 -3.25 7.51
CA PRO A 392 1.77 -3.55 7.04
C PRO A 392 1.93 -3.44 5.52
N GLY A 393 2.95 -2.70 5.07
CA GLY A 393 3.24 -2.47 3.66
C GLY A 393 2.23 -1.57 2.93
N CYS A 394 1.38 -0.83 3.65
CA CYS A 394 0.43 0.11 3.06
C CYS A 394 0.99 1.54 3.10
N THR A 395 1.14 2.16 1.93
CA THR A 395 1.68 3.53 1.77
C THR A 395 0.60 4.60 1.63
N ARG A 396 -0.67 4.28 1.91
CA ARG A 396 -1.76 5.26 1.81
C ARG A 396 -1.69 6.26 2.95
N SER A 397 -1.94 7.52 2.62
CA SER A 397 -2.01 8.62 3.58
C SER A 397 -2.98 8.36 4.72
N ALA A 398 -2.55 8.64 5.96
CA ALA A 398 -3.42 8.61 7.14
C ALA A 398 -4.51 9.70 7.08
N PHE A 399 -4.26 10.82 6.38
CA PHE A 399 -5.22 11.93 6.28
C PHE A 399 -6.46 11.58 5.47
N THR A 400 -6.37 10.58 4.59
CA THR A 400 -7.50 10.05 3.82
C THR A 400 -8.04 8.72 4.39
N ALA A 401 -7.46 8.23 5.49
CA ALA A 401 -7.81 6.97 6.12
C ALA A 401 -8.97 7.11 7.12
N ASP A 402 -9.66 6.00 7.36
CA ASP A 402 -10.60 5.86 8.47
C ASP A 402 -9.80 5.82 9.78
N VAL A 403 -10.32 6.45 10.85
CA VAL A 403 -9.80 6.29 12.21
C VAL A 403 -10.59 5.17 12.88
N ASP A 404 -9.91 4.07 13.18
CA ASP A 404 -10.52 2.82 13.64
C ASP A 404 -10.08 2.44 15.06
N HIS A 405 -10.97 1.78 15.82
CA HIS A 405 -10.66 1.27 17.15
C HIS A 405 -9.85 -0.03 17.07
N VAL A 406 -8.64 -0.05 17.59
CA VAL A 406 -7.78 -1.24 17.66
C VAL A 406 -8.47 -2.36 18.44
N ALA A 407 -8.80 -2.13 19.70
CA ALA A 407 -9.74 -2.94 20.44
C ALA A 407 -11.15 -2.42 20.16
N GLU A 408 -12.02 -3.27 19.65
CA GLU A 408 -13.36 -2.89 19.20
C GLU A 408 -14.20 -2.24 20.28
N TYR A 409 -14.92 -1.19 19.89
CA TYR A 409 -15.93 -0.57 20.75
C TYR A 409 -17.15 -1.50 20.92
N ASP A 410 -17.62 -1.69 22.13
CA ASP A 410 -18.86 -2.45 22.43
C ASP A 410 -20.03 -1.49 22.57
N HIS A 411 -20.83 -1.36 21.50
CA HIS A 411 -22.01 -0.48 21.50
C HIS A 411 -23.07 -0.87 22.55
N ALA A 412 -23.16 -2.16 22.91
CA ALA A 412 -24.11 -2.62 23.91
C ALA A 412 -23.60 -2.41 25.34
N ARG A 413 -22.29 -2.48 25.55
CA ARG A 413 -21.60 -2.34 26.83
C ARG A 413 -20.29 -1.56 26.69
N PRO A 414 -20.33 -0.26 26.52
CA PRO A 414 -19.15 0.56 26.25
C PRO A 414 -17.98 0.38 27.24
N ALA A 415 -18.29 0.06 28.51
CA ALA A 415 -17.28 -0.22 29.52
C ALA A 415 -16.53 -1.55 29.33
N ARG A 416 -16.96 -2.42 28.43
CA ARG A 416 -16.33 -3.72 28.11
C ARG A 416 -15.59 -3.72 26.78
N GLY A 417 -15.83 -2.73 25.92
CA GLY A 417 -15.12 -2.52 24.66
C GLY A 417 -13.87 -1.70 24.81
N GLY A 418 -13.19 -1.45 23.70
CA GLY A 418 -12.08 -0.51 23.63
C GLY A 418 -12.56 0.93 23.78
N ALA A 419 -11.81 1.73 24.52
CA ALA A 419 -12.11 3.15 24.70
C ALA A 419 -11.82 3.94 23.40
N THR A 420 -12.52 5.05 23.20
CA THR A 420 -12.19 6.02 22.15
C THR A 420 -11.10 6.94 22.68
N SER A 421 -9.85 6.55 22.46
CA SER A 421 -8.65 7.24 22.93
C SER A 421 -7.54 7.16 21.90
N SER A 422 -6.58 8.06 21.94
CA SER A 422 -5.42 8.02 21.04
C SER A 422 -4.64 6.70 21.11
N GLU A 423 -4.63 6.04 22.26
CA GLU A 423 -3.94 4.76 22.47
C GLU A 423 -4.70 3.55 21.88
N ASN A 424 -5.98 3.70 21.61
CA ASN A 424 -6.83 2.62 21.06
C ASN A 424 -7.37 2.93 19.67
N LEU A 425 -6.91 4.00 19.04
CA LEU A 425 -7.28 4.37 17.68
C LEU A 425 -6.06 4.30 16.78
N ASN A 426 -6.26 3.91 15.52
CA ASN A 426 -5.27 3.99 14.46
C ASN A 426 -5.87 4.41 13.12
N ALA A 427 -5.02 4.87 12.21
CA ALA A 427 -5.41 5.23 10.86
C ALA A 427 -5.37 3.99 9.96
N LYS A 428 -6.52 3.61 9.36
CA LYS A 428 -6.63 2.49 8.45
C LYS A 428 -7.24 2.88 7.12
N CYS A 429 -6.61 2.47 6.04
CA CYS A 429 -7.23 2.58 4.73
C CYS A 429 -8.52 1.73 4.66
N ARG A 430 -9.44 2.10 3.77
CA ARG A 430 -10.74 1.42 3.67
C ARG A 430 -10.63 -0.09 3.51
N ALA A 431 -9.65 -0.58 2.76
CA ALA A 431 -9.43 -2.02 2.60
C ALA A 431 -8.98 -2.67 3.92
N GLY A 432 -7.99 -2.09 4.64
CA GLY A 432 -7.53 -2.58 5.93
C GLY A 432 -8.64 -2.58 6.99
N HIS A 433 -9.46 -1.53 7.04
CA HIS A 433 -10.62 -1.43 7.92
C HIS A 433 -11.65 -2.54 7.63
N LEU A 434 -11.96 -2.81 6.35
CA LEU A 434 -12.87 -3.90 5.98
C LEU A 434 -12.31 -5.27 6.32
N HIS A 435 -11.02 -5.50 6.14
CA HIS A 435 -10.36 -6.76 6.53
C HIS A 435 -10.42 -7.00 8.02
N LYS A 436 -10.20 -5.97 8.83
CA LYS A 436 -10.36 -6.08 10.28
C LYS A 436 -11.82 -6.33 10.68
N THR A 437 -12.76 -5.57 10.08
CA THR A 437 -14.18 -5.65 10.45
C THR A 437 -14.81 -6.96 9.99
N HIS A 438 -14.46 -7.46 8.82
CA HIS A 438 -15.09 -8.61 8.19
C HIS A 438 -14.16 -9.82 8.01
N GLY A 439 -12.84 -9.63 8.06
CA GLY A 439 -11.84 -10.69 8.12
C GLY A 439 -11.58 -11.15 9.56
N ASP A 440 -11.01 -12.33 9.78
CA ASP A 440 -10.67 -12.82 11.13
C ASP A 440 -9.33 -12.26 11.63
N TRP A 441 -8.97 -11.06 11.18
CA TRP A 441 -7.76 -10.35 11.57
C TRP A 441 -7.98 -9.58 12.87
N THR A 442 -6.95 -9.54 13.71
CA THR A 442 -6.99 -8.81 14.98
C THR A 442 -5.80 -7.86 15.03
N ASP A 443 -6.08 -6.60 15.37
CA ASP A 443 -5.04 -5.62 15.63
C ASP A 443 -4.71 -5.61 17.12
N VAL A 444 -3.45 -5.38 17.43
CA VAL A 444 -2.94 -5.16 18.77
C VAL A 444 -2.08 -3.90 18.75
N GLN A 445 -2.32 -2.98 19.67
CA GLN A 445 -1.54 -1.75 19.81
C GLN A 445 -1.24 -1.53 21.28
N TYR A 446 0.01 -1.20 21.57
CA TYR A 446 0.47 -0.95 22.94
C TYR A 446 1.71 -0.05 22.91
N ARG A 447 2.10 0.45 24.08
CA ARG A 447 3.39 1.11 24.24
C ARG A 447 4.40 0.13 24.78
N ASP A 448 5.61 0.15 24.20
CA ASP A 448 6.74 -0.61 24.71
C ASP A 448 7.39 0.07 25.94
N ASP A 449 8.46 -0.54 26.46
CA ASP A 449 9.17 -0.03 27.64
C ASP A 449 9.85 1.34 27.37
N GLU A 450 10.14 1.67 26.11
CA GLU A 450 10.68 2.95 25.68
C GLU A 450 9.57 3.99 25.36
N GLY A 451 8.31 3.60 25.56
CA GLY A 451 7.14 4.46 25.32
C GLY A 451 6.77 4.62 23.85
N ARG A 452 7.36 3.84 22.93
CA ARG A 452 7.02 3.85 21.50
C ARG A 452 5.71 3.10 21.26
N LEU A 453 4.91 3.61 20.33
CA LEU A 453 3.67 2.97 19.94
C LEU A 453 3.97 1.77 19.01
N VAL A 454 3.67 0.57 19.47
CA VAL A 454 3.86 -0.66 18.72
C VAL A 454 2.52 -1.18 18.24
N THR A 455 2.42 -1.47 16.94
CA THR A 455 1.25 -2.08 16.33
C THR A 455 1.61 -3.48 15.82
N GLN A 456 0.73 -4.45 16.06
CA GLN A 456 0.85 -5.81 15.59
C GLN A 456 -0.46 -6.29 14.99
N PHE A 457 -0.38 -7.23 14.07
CA PHE A 457 -1.54 -7.83 13.41
C PHE A 457 -1.50 -9.34 13.61
N VAL A 458 -2.61 -9.89 14.06
CA VAL A 458 -2.74 -11.34 14.24
C VAL A 458 -3.59 -11.89 13.11
N THR A 459 -3.04 -12.82 12.34
CA THR A 459 -3.75 -13.47 11.24
C THR A 459 -4.82 -14.43 11.76
N PRO A 460 -5.78 -14.86 10.92
CA PRO A 460 -6.73 -15.91 11.30
C PRO A 460 -6.07 -17.21 11.74
N GLU A 461 -4.88 -17.50 11.24
CA GLU A 461 -4.07 -18.69 11.56
C GLU A 461 -3.28 -18.53 12.87
N GLY A 462 -3.29 -17.35 13.49
CA GLY A 462 -2.62 -17.05 14.75
C GLY A 462 -1.18 -16.53 14.61
N PHE A 463 -0.71 -16.23 13.39
CA PHE A 463 0.59 -15.59 13.21
C PHE A 463 0.54 -14.13 13.64
N VAL A 464 1.56 -13.68 14.36
CA VAL A 464 1.75 -12.29 14.75
C VAL A 464 2.68 -11.64 13.73
N ILE A 465 2.17 -10.62 13.03
CA ILE A 465 2.91 -9.84 12.05
C ILE A 465 3.18 -8.47 12.68
N PRO A 466 4.43 -8.00 12.77
CA PRO A 466 4.71 -6.65 13.22
C PRO A 466 4.10 -5.64 12.25
N GLY A 467 3.59 -4.52 12.78
CA GLY A 467 3.19 -3.37 12.00
C GLY A 467 4.38 -2.54 11.56
N GLU A 468 4.12 -1.31 11.15
CA GLU A 468 5.20 -0.37 10.84
C GLU A 468 6.08 -0.15 12.07
N ALA A 469 7.39 -0.13 11.85
CA ALA A 469 8.38 0.00 12.93
C ALA A 469 8.42 1.41 13.51
N GLU A 470 8.04 2.41 12.71
CA GLU A 470 8.13 3.83 13.04
C GLU A 470 6.79 4.54 12.81
N THR A 471 6.52 5.54 13.64
CA THR A 471 5.42 6.50 13.47
C THR A 471 6.01 7.92 13.44
N LEU A 472 5.19 8.94 13.17
CA LEU A 472 5.68 10.32 13.27
C LEU A 472 6.04 10.74 14.70
N GLU A 473 5.71 9.93 15.73
CA GLU A 473 6.22 10.14 17.10
C GLU A 473 7.74 9.95 17.19
N ASP A 474 8.35 9.18 16.28
CA ASP A 474 9.80 9.00 16.25
C ASP A 474 10.50 10.21 15.63
N LEU A 475 9.85 10.86 14.67
CA LEU A 475 10.34 12.10 14.07
C LEU A 475 10.02 13.32 14.93
N PHE A 476 8.88 13.33 15.62
CA PHE A 476 8.37 14.40 16.49
C PHE A 476 8.07 13.88 17.89
N PRO A 477 9.09 13.68 18.77
CA PRO A 477 8.90 13.06 20.09
C PRO A 477 7.90 13.78 21.00
N ASN A 478 7.67 15.09 20.77
CA ASN A 478 6.66 15.85 21.49
C ASN A 478 5.24 15.31 21.34
N LEU A 479 4.94 14.57 20.26
CA LEU A 479 3.65 13.92 20.08
C LEU A 479 3.38 12.87 21.16
N ARG A 480 4.42 12.21 21.70
CA ARG A 480 4.29 11.22 22.79
C ARG A 480 3.73 11.81 24.08
N ARG A 481 3.82 13.14 24.25
CA ARG A 481 3.31 13.86 25.43
C ARG A 481 1.83 14.21 25.33
N ILE A 482 1.21 14.01 24.18
CA ILE A 482 -0.19 14.33 23.92
C ILE A 482 -1.02 13.04 24.01
N ARG A 483 -2.07 13.07 24.85
CA ARG A 483 -3.02 11.97 25.01
C ARG A 483 -4.43 12.46 24.78
N PHE A 484 -5.21 11.65 24.14
CA PHE A 484 -6.65 11.83 24.02
C PHE A 484 -7.33 10.66 24.72
N GLU A 485 -8.13 10.94 25.73
CA GLU A 485 -8.76 9.92 26.54
C GLU A 485 -10.28 10.09 26.53
N GLN A 486 -10.98 8.97 26.57
CA GLN A 486 -12.42 8.97 26.77
C GLN A 486 -12.68 9.44 28.22
N ALA A 487 -13.55 10.45 28.39
CA ALA A 487 -13.93 10.91 29.74
C ALA A 487 -14.44 9.72 30.57
N ALA A 488 -13.81 9.49 31.71
CA ALA A 488 -14.18 8.43 32.62
C ALA A 488 -15.61 8.61 33.08
N LYS A 489 -16.51 7.70 32.72
CA LYS A 489 -17.75 7.51 33.47
C LYS A 489 -17.37 6.76 34.74
N ALA A 490 -17.39 7.44 35.87
CA ALA A 490 -17.15 6.97 37.22
C ALA A 490 -15.93 6.02 37.40
N PRO A 491 -15.10 6.16 38.41
CA PRO A 491 -13.92 5.31 38.56
C PRO A 491 -14.32 3.83 38.51
N PRO A 492 -13.66 3.01 37.69
CA PRO A 492 -13.92 1.57 37.73
C PRO A 492 -13.62 1.12 39.15
N THR A 493 -14.60 0.49 39.77
CA THR A 493 -14.38 -0.23 41.04
C THR A 493 -13.11 -1.07 40.84
N PRO A 494 -12.12 -1.01 41.77
CA PRO A 494 -10.87 -1.75 41.62
C PRO A 494 -11.21 -3.17 41.25
N ARG A 495 -10.77 -3.65 40.10
CA ARG A 495 -10.94 -5.04 39.71
C ARG A 495 -10.05 -5.88 40.64
N ILE A 496 -10.65 -6.39 41.68
CA ILE A 496 -10.14 -7.60 42.31
C ILE A 496 -10.17 -8.64 41.18
N ILE A 497 -9.00 -9.14 40.78
CA ILE A 497 -8.90 -10.26 39.83
C ILE A 497 -9.47 -11.47 40.58
N VAL A 498 -10.77 -11.63 40.49
CA VAL A 498 -11.43 -12.83 41.01
C VAL A 498 -11.27 -13.87 39.90
N PRO A 499 -10.67 -15.03 40.19
CA PRO A 499 -10.76 -16.19 39.31
C PRO A 499 -12.23 -16.39 38.91
N ASP A 500 -12.48 -16.91 37.68
CA ASP A 500 -13.85 -17.23 37.30
C ASP A 500 -14.49 -18.18 38.32
N HIS A 501 -15.80 -18.35 38.30
CA HIS A 501 -16.52 -19.19 39.23
C HIS A 501 -16.06 -20.66 39.29
N HIS A 502 -15.07 -21.01 38.44
CA HIS A 502 -14.42 -22.32 38.36
C HIS A 502 -12.93 -22.26 38.72
N GLY A 503 -12.42 -21.16 39.29
CA GLY A 503 -11.03 -21.03 39.74
C GLY A 503 -10.00 -21.00 38.61
N ARG A 504 -10.41 -20.70 37.37
CA ARG A 504 -9.49 -20.67 36.22
C ARG A 504 -8.69 -19.36 36.17
N PRO A 505 -7.40 -19.45 35.86
CA PRO A 505 -6.58 -18.25 35.67
C PRO A 505 -7.12 -17.38 34.52
N PRO A 506 -6.82 -16.07 34.51
CA PRO A 506 -7.23 -15.19 33.41
C PRO A 506 -6.69 -15.71 32.08
N ARG A 507 -7.55 -15.73 31.06
CA ARG A 507 -7.20 -16.21 29.71
C ARG A 507 -5.96 -15.52 29.17
N THR A 508 -5.07 -16.28 28.57
CA THR A 508 -3.90 -15.78 27.83
C THR A 508 -4.33 -14.89 26.67
N ILE A 509 -3.41 -14.09 26.12
CA ILE A 509 -3.66 -13.25 24.93
C ILE A 509 -4.19 -14.12 23.78
N THR A 510 -3.59 -15.30 23.56
CA THR A 510 -3.99 -16.26 22.53
C THR A 510 -5.43 -16.75 22.73
N GLU A 511 -5.81 -17.08 23.97
CA GLU A 511 -7.18 -17.53 24.28
C GLU A 511 -8.20 -16.41 24.17
N ARG A 512 -7.85 -15.16 24.50
CA ARG A 512 -8.69 -13.98 24.29
C ARG A 512 -8.93 -13.73 22.81
N THR A 513 -7.87 -13.84 21.99
CA THR A 513 -7.91 -13.73 20.55
C THR A 513 -8.80 -14.81 19.95
N ALA A 514 -8.63 -16.07 20.33
CA ALA A 514 -9.47 -17.17 19.89
C ALA A 514 -10.95 -16.99 20.28
N ALA A 515 -11.24 -16.49 21.48
CA ALA A 515 -12.60 -16.19 21.92
C ALA A 515 -13.22 -15.02 21.12
N LYS A 516 -12.42 -14.00 20.78
CA LYS A 516 -12.84 -12.87 19.93
C LYS A 516 -13.17 -13.36 18.51
N HIS A 517 -12.33 -14.21 17.94
CA HIS A 517 -12.57 -14.82 16.63
C HIS A 517 -13.84 -15.70 16.61
N ALA A 518 -14.06 -16.49 17.66
CA ALA A 518 -15.26 -17.30 17.77
C ALA A 518 -16.54 -16.43 17.81
N LYS A 519 -16.53 -15.37 18.63
CA LYS A 519 -17.65 -14.41 18.72
C LYS A 519 -17.92 -13.73 17.37
N ARG A 520 -16.87 -13.30 16.66
CA ARG A 520 -16.99 -12.70 15.33
C ARG A 520 -17.53 -13.67 14.29
N ARG A 521 -17.12 -14.93 14.30
CA ARG A 521 -17.69 -15.94 13.41
C ARG A 521 -19.19 -16.12 13.60
N GLU A 522 -19.65 -16.16 14.85
CA GLU A 522 -21.08 -16.25 15.17
C GLU A 522 -21.86 -15.00 14.70
N GLU A 523 -21.30 -13.83 14.90
CA GLU A 523 -21.92 -12.55 14.49
C GLU A 523 -22.01 -12.45 12.96
N ARG A 524 -21.00 -12.91 12.25
CA ARG A 524 -21.01 -13.01 10.78
C ARG A 524 -22.03 -14.01 10.28
N ALA A 525 -22.12 -15.17 10.90
CA ALA A 525 -23.11 -16.17 10.52
C ALA A 525 -24.53 -15.58 10.65
N ARG A 526 -24.80 -14.86 11.74
CA ARG A 526 -26.09 -14.15 11.94
C ARG A 526 -26.32 -13.07 10.89
N ASN A 527 -25.30 -12.23 10.62
CA ASN A 527 -25.40 -11.17 9.63
C ASN A 527 -25.57 -11.70 8.21
N LYS A 528 -24.93 -12.83 7.87
CA LYS A 528 -25.12 -13.51 6.60
C LYS A 528 -26.56 -14.00 6.45
N THR A 529 -27.08 -14.68 7.46
CA THR A 529 -28.47 -15.17 7.46
C THR A 529 -29.46 -14.01 7.26
N GLN A 530 -29.26 -12.88 7.97
CA GLN A 530 -30.12 -11.69 7.85
C GLN A 530 -30.04 -11.07 6.45
N ARG A 531 -28.85 -10.99 5.85
CA ARG A 531 -28.69 -10.47 4.48
C ARG A 531 -29.33 -11.38 3.44
N ASP A 532 -29.18 -12.68 3.60
CA ASP A 532 -29.80 -13.65 2.69
C ASP A 532 -31.32 -13.59 2.79
N ALA A 533 -31.88 -13.41 3.99
CA ALA A 533 -33.31 -13.18 4.20
C ALA A 533 -33.78 -11.86 3.55
N ASN A 534 -33.05 -10.76 3.75
CA ASN A 534 -33.36 -9.48 3.13
C ASN A 534 -33.25 -9.51 1.60
N ARG A 535 -32.32 -10.28 1.04
CA ARG A 535 -32.19 -10.45 -0.40
C ARG A 535 -33.38 -11.23 -0.96
N ARG A 536 -33.77 -12.34 -0.30
CA ARG A 536 -34.96 -13.12 -0.72
C ARG A 536 -36.22 -12.25 -0.70
N ALA A 537 -36.43 -11.51 0.38
CA ALA A 537 -37.55 -10.59 0.48
C ALA A 537 -37.60 -9.52 -0.62
N ARG A 538 -36.42 -8.99 -1.03
CA ARG A 538 -36.33 -8.03 -2.15
C ARG A 538 -36.64 -8.70 -3.49
N THR A 539 -36.15 -9.92 -3.71
CA THR A 539 -36.44 -10.68 -4.93
C THR A 539 -37.94 -11.02 -5.02
N GLU A 540 -38.56 -11.44 -3.93
CA GLU A 540 -39.98 -11.70 -3.84
C GLU A 540 -40.81 -10.45 -4.07
N ALA A 541 -40.42 -9.30 -3.48
CA ALA A 541 -41.08 -8.02 -3.71
C ALA A 541 -40.93 -7.54 -5.19
N ALA A 542 -39.79 -7.79 -5.85
CA ALA A 542 -39.63 -7.48 -7.26
C ALA A 542 -40.48 -8.34 -8.18
N HIS A 543 -40.76 -9.60 -7.80
CA HIS A 543 -41.68 -10.48 -8.54
C HIS A 543 -43.15 -10.16 -8.31
N HIS A 544 -43.49 -9.41 -7.25
CA HIS A 544 -44.86 -9.01 -6.94
C HIS A 544 -45.22 -7.59 -7.38
N GLN A 545 -44.35 -6.87 -8.06
CA GLN A 545 -44.74 -5.61 -8.71
C GLN A 545 -45.60 -5.96 -9.93
N PRO A 546 -46.86 -5.50 -10.01
CA PRO A 546 -47.66 -5.67 -11.22
C PRO A 546 -47.00 -4.92 -12.37
N THR A 547 -46.75 -5.63 -13.46
CA THR A 547 -46.36 -5.01 -14.72
C THR A 547 -47.51 -4.13 -15.19
N THR A 548 -47.41 -2.83 -14.91
CA THR A 548 -48.23 -1.85 -15.61
C THR A 548 -47.64 -1.76 -17.01
N HIS A 549 -48.21 -2.52 -17.93
CA HIS A 549 -48.09 -2.25 -19.36
C HIS A 549 -48.94 -1.00 -19.65
N ASP A 550 -48.30 0.16 -19.69
CA ASP A 550 -48.82 1.29 -20.42
C ASP A 550 -48.25 1.17 -21.86
N ASP A 551 -49.02 0.49 -22.68
CA ASP A 551 -48.93 0.55 -24.14
C ASP A 551 -49.50 1.90 -24.60
N GLU A 552 -48.70 2.98 -24.53
CA GLU A 552 -48.95 4.20 -25.28
C GLU A 552 -47.67 4.52 -26.09
N PRO A 553 -47.78 4.57 -27.43
CA PRO A 553 -46.65 4.95 -28.27
C PRO A 553 -46.33 6.43 -28.06
N PRO A 554 -45.04 6.86 -28.07
CA PRO A 554 -44.67 8.24 -27.86
C PRO A 554 -45.20 9.12 -29.01
N PRO A 555 -45.74 10.32 -28.75
CA PRO A 555 -46.08 11.25 -29.79
C PRO A 555 -44.80 11.84 -30.40
N PHE A 556 -44.72 11.81 -31.70
CA PHE A 556 -43.81 12.38 -32.70
C PHE A 556 -42.56 13.14 -32.27
#